data_3e1dced51907c6fa62aa6ede8e15bdef
#
_entry.id   3e1dced51907c6fa62aa6ede8e15bdef
#
_cell.length_a   1.000
_cell.length_b   1.000
_cell.length_c   1.000
_cell.angle_alpha   90.00
_cell.angle_beta   90.00
_cell.angle_gamma   90.00
#
_symmetry.space_group_name_H-M   'P 1'
#
loop_
_entity.id
_entity.type
_entity.pdbx_description
1 polymer ?
#
loop_
_entity_poly.entity_id
_entity_poly.type
_entity_poly.pdbx_seq_one_letter_code
_entity_poly.pdbx_strand_id
1 'polypeptide(L)'
;VKTTVIINPYAGNGRTEKLWPDIEAALKQSIGPFQTEQTKSQGDAVLLTRKALEDGATRIVAVGGDGHLNEVLNGFIENDVQLNPQASLSFVMSGTGCDFQRSLGISGKWQNAVAELKDAKVRKIDVGKVTYTAADKTQKIRYFDNIASFGLSGAVDHYIDNSRLGNYLGGTMLFLWATIKTVFSHPNQAIRYRIDDGPQEEILTRLSLLANGRFFGGAMYAAPEAELDDGLLDLLMLKEISLAKFLWHLPKIYKGTHLELPEIHFQKVRKFTAESSEQVIL
;
A
#
# COMPACT_ATOMS: atom_id res chain seq x y z
N VAL A 1 -23.24 -15.42 6.31
CA VAL A 1 -22.10 -14.82 5.60
C VAL A 1 -21.13 -15.92 5.23
N LYS A 2 -20.90 -16.15 3.91
CA LYS A 2 -19.87 -17.09 3.47
C LYS A 2 -18.51 -16.37 3.50
N THR A 3 -17.65 -16.81 4.40
CA THR A 3 -16.36 -16.17 4.64
C THR A 3 -15.22 -17.06 4.13
N THR A 4 -14.27 -16.45 3.40
CA THR A 4 -12.99 -17.07 3.05
C THR A 4 -11.85 -16.22 3.62
N VAL A 5 -10.93 -16.86 4.32
CA VAL A 5 -9.71 -16.26 4.84
C VAL A 5 -8.56 -16.61 3.89
N ILE A 6 -7.87 -15.59 3.40
CA ILE A 6 -6.69 -15.76 2.54
C ILE A 6 -5.47 -15.35 3.34
N ILE A 7 -4.58 -16.30 3.58
CA ILE A 7 -3.40 -16.11 4.42
C ILE A 7 -2.12 -16.11 3.59
N ASN A 8 -1.22 -15.18 3.89
CA ASN A 8 0.17 -15.23 3.44
C ASN A 8 1.07 -15.66 4.63
N PRO A 9 1.49 -16.93 4.69
CA PRO A 9 2.30 -17.45 5.78
C PRO A 9 3.68 -16.79 5.87
N TYR A 10 4.21 -16.32 4.73
CA TYR A 10 5.55 -15.73 4.64
C TYR A 10 5.59 -14.27 5.11
N ALA A 11 4.43 -13.61 5.30
CA ALA A 11 4.38 -12.22 5.74
C ALA A 11 5.09 -12.03 7.09
N GLY A 12 5.79 -10.88 7.23
CA GLY A 12 6.57 -10.57 8.41
C GLY A 12 7.72 -11.55 8.66
N ASN A 13 8.39 -12.04 7.60
CA ASN A 13 9.47 -13.05 7.66
C ASN A 13 9.01 -14.37 8.32
N GLY A 14 7.83 -14.87 7.93
CA GLY A 14 7.27 -16.11 8.46
C GLY A 14 6.59 -15.94 9.84
N ARG A 15 6.44 -14.70 10.32
CA ARG A 15 5.73 -14.43 11.57
C ARG A 15 4.26 -14.82 11.48
N THR A 16 3.64 -14.59 10.33
CA THR A 16 2.23 -14.92 10.10
C THR A 16 1.98 -16.41 10.25
N GLU A 17 2.83 -17.27 9.72
CA GLU A 17 2.74 -18.73 9.89
C GLU A 17 2.73 -19.14 11.36
N LYS A 18 3.65 -18.56 12.15
CA LYS A 18 3.76 -18.85 13.58
C LYS A 18 2.55 -18.39 14.38
N LEU A 19 1.94 -17.26 13.99
CA LEU A 19 0.78 -16.68 14.66
C LEU A 19 -0.55 -17.29 14.16
N TRP A 20 -0.53 -18.00 13.04
CA TRP A 20 -1.75 -18.46 12.39
C TRP A 20 -2.65 -19.32 13.27
N PRO A 21 -2.16 -20.30 14.04
CA PRO A 21 -3.04 -21.09 14.91
C PRO A 21 -3.84 -20.24 15.90
N ASP A 22 -3.22 -19.21 16.48
CA ASP A 22 -3.88 -18.31 17.43
C ASP A 22 -4.86 -17.37 16.71
N ILE A 23 -4.46 -16.83 15.55
CA ILE A 23 -5.33 -15.97 14.71
C ILE A 23 -6.54 -16.76 14.23
N GLU A 24 -6.36 -17.98 13.75
CA GLU A 24 -7.44 -18.83 13.27
C GLU A 24 -8.46 -19.15 14.37
N ALA A 25 -7.99 -19.50 15.55
CA ALA A 25 -8.85 -19.78 16.71
C ALA A 25 -9.65 -18.53 17.11
N ALA A 26 -8.99 -17.36 17.17
CA ALA A 26 -9.64 -16.11 17.50
C ALA A 26 -10.65 -15.67 16.41
N LEU A 27 -10.33 -15.85 15.13
CA LEU A 27 -11.25 -15.57 14.02
C LEU A 27 -12.49 -16.48 14.09
N LYS A 28 -12.31 -17.78 14.32
CA LYS A 28 -13.44 -18.72 14.48
C LYS A 28 -14.37 -18.32 15.62
N GLN A 29 -13.80 -17.82 16.72
CA GLN A 29 -14.59 -17.32 17.85
C GLN A 29 -15.30 -16.01 17.53
N SER A 30 -14.66 -15.10 16.75
CA SER A 30 -15.19 -13.76 16.45
C SER A 30 -16.24 -13.77 15.35
N ILE A 31 -15.97 -14.45 14.22
CA ILE A 31 -16.78 -14.37 13.00
C ILE A 31 -17.43 -15.71 12.57
N GLY A 32 -17.22 -16.78 13.36
CA GLY A 32 -17.75 -18.12 13.06
C GLY A 32 -16.90 -18.91 12.05
N PRO A 33 -17.44 -20.00 11.49
CA PRO A 33 -16.71 -20.87 10.56
C PRO A 33 -16.41 -20.17 9.23
N PHE A 34 -15.25 -20.50 8.64
CA PHE A 34 -14.79 -19.98 7.36
C PHE A 34 -13.93 -21.02 6.61
N GLN A 35 -13.74 -20.80 5.32
CA GLN A 35 -12.76 -21.51 4.50
C GLN A 35 -11.42 -20.80 4.59
N THR A 36 -10.32 -21.55 4.54
CA THR A 36 -8.96 -21.00 4.55
C THR A 36 -8.24 -21.36 3.25
N GLU A 37 -7.69 -20.37 2.59
CA GLU A 37 -6.80 -20.50 1.44
C GLU A 37 -5.43 -19.91 1.77
N GLN A 38 -4.37 -20.57 1.35
CA GLN A 38 -3.01 -20.17 1.67
C GLN A 38 -2.22 -19.86 0.39
N THR A 39 -1.58 -18.69 0.35
CA THR A 39 -0.71 -18.33 -0.76
C THR A 39 0.61 -19.10 -0.71
N LYS A 40 1.16 -19.42 -1.87
CA LYS A 40 2.44 -20.09 -2.04
C LYS A 40 3.47 -19.20 -2.74
N SER A 41 2.98 -18.24 -3.52
CA SER A 41 3.81 -17.32 -4.29
C SER A 41 3.14 -15.96 -4.46
N GLN A 42 3.90 -14.98 -4.93
CA GLN A 42 3.38 -13.67 -5.29
C GLN A 42 2.34 -13.80 -6.40
N GLY A 43 1.22 -13.07 -6.26
CA GLY A 43 0.09 -13.09 -7.18
C GLY A 43 -0.98 -14.14 -6.85
N ASP A 44 -0.68 -15.16 -6.02
CA ASP A 44 -1.65 -16.20 -5.66
C ASP A 44 -2.88 -15.60 -4.97
N ALA A 45 -2.71 -14.57 -4.14
CA ALA A 45 -3.82 -13.96 -3.42
C ALA A 45 -4.88 -13.35 -4.35
N VAL A 46 -4.47 -12.84 -5.51
CA VAL A 46 -5.40 -12.36 -6.56
C VAL A 46 -6.28 -13.49 -7.04
N LEU A 47 -5.67 -14.62 -7.42
CA LEU A 47 -6.39 -15.78 -7.97
C LEU A 47 -7.31 -16.45 -6.93
N LEU A 48 -6.80 -16.61 -5.71
CA LEU A 48 -7.57 -17.20 -4.61
C LEU A 48 -8.76 -16.32 -4.22
N THR A 49 -8.60 -15.00 -4.25
CA THR A 49 -9.69 -14.05 -4.00
C THR A 49 -10.76 -14.16 -5.08
N ARG A 50 -10.39 -14.13 -6.35
CA ARG A 50 -11.32 -14.28 -7.48
C ARG A 50 -12.13 -15.56 -7.35
N LYS A 51 -11.44 -16.68 -7.17
CA LYS A 51 -12.09 -17.98 -6.97
C LYS A 51 -13.06 -17.97 -5.80
N ALA A 52 -12.65 -17.44 -4.65
CA ALA A 52 -13.53 -17.36 -3.48
C ALA A 52 -14.80 -16.53 -3.74
N LEU A 53 -14.68 -15.40 -4.48
CA LEU A 53 -15.80 -14.55 -4.86
C LEU A 53 -16.73 -15.25 -5.87
N GLU A 54 -16.17 -15.94 -6.86
CA GLU A 54 -16.91 -16.78 -7.83
C GLU A 54 -17.67 -17.92 -7.12
N ASP A 55 -17.04 -18.54 -6.12
CA ASP A 55 -17.65 -19.56 -5.26
C ASP A 55 -18.71 -18.98 -4.31
N GLY A 56 -18.97 -17.66 -4.38
CA GLY A 56 -20.02 -16.96 -3.64
C GLY A 56 -19.63 -16.51 -2.23
N ALA A 57 -18.35 -16.31 -1.95
CA ALA A 57 -17.93 -15.66 -0.70
C ALA A 57 -18.44 -14.21 -0.67
N THR A 58 -19.01 -13.82 0.48
CA THR A 58 -19.49 -12.46 0.74
C THR A 58 -18.62 -11.71 1.74
N ARG A 59 -17.62 -12.38 2.31
CA ARG A 59 -16.56 -11.77 3.11
C ARG A 59 -15.23 -12.45 2.78
N ILE A 60 -14.24 -11.65 2.44
CA ILE A 60 -12.84 -12.08 2.35
C ILE A 60 -12.07 -11.46 3.51
N VAL A 61 -11.26 -12.25 4.20
CA VAL A 61 -10.36 -11.77 5.26
C VAL A 61 -8.92 -12.00 4.82
N ALA A 62 -8.19 -10.92 4.57
CA ALA A 62 -6.76 -10.99 4.26
C ALA A 62 -5.94 -11.09 5.55
N VAL A 63 -5.10 -12.10 5.69
CA VAL A 63 -4.19 -12.26 6.84
C VAL A 63 -2.75 -12.19 6.33
N GLY A 64 -2.08 -11.06 6.58
CA GLY A 64 -0.74 -10.84 6.01
C GLY A 64 -0.23 -9.42 6.23
N GLY A 65 0.57 -8.91 5.31
CA GLY A 65 1.06 -7.53 5.28
C GLY A 65 0.34 -6.67 4.24
N ASP A 66 0.77 -5.40 4.09
CA ASP A 66 0.16 -4.44 3.15
C ASP A 66 0.18 -4.95 1.69
N GLY A 67 1.28 -5.56 1.25
CA GLY A 67 1.37 -6.14 -0.10
C GLY A 67 0.38 -7.30 -0.33
N HIS A 68 0.16 -8.13 0.70
CA HIS A 68 -0.84 -9.20 0.63
C HIS A 68 -2.27 -8.64 0.57
N LEU A 69 -2.56 -7.61 1.37
CA LEU A 69 -3.84 -6.90 1.32
C LEU A 69 -4.09 -6.32 -0.07
N ASN A 70 -3.06 -5.69 -0.65
CA ASN A 70 -3.15 -5.14 -2.01
C ASN A 70 -3.41 -6.23 -3.07
N GLU A 71 -2.78 -7.40 -2.98
CA GLU A 71 -3.07 -8.51 -3.88
C GLU A 71 -4.53 -9.00 -3.72
N VAL A 72 -5.01 -9.16 -2.49
CA VAL A 72 -6.42 -9.53 -2.23
C VAL A 72 -7.35 -8.49 -2.82
N LEU A 73 -7.09 -7.18 -2.64
CA LEU A 73 -7.87 -6.10 -3.26
C LEU A 73 -7.93 -6.25 -4.79
N ASN A 74 -6.79 -6.52 -5.44
CA ASN A 74 -6.74 -6.71 -6.90
C ASN A 74 -7.51 -7.97 -7.36
N GLY A 75 -7.79 -8.91 -6.46
CA GLY A 75 -8.68 -10.03 -6.69
C GLY A 75 -10.16 -9.67 -6.68
N PHE A 76 -10.56 -8.55 -6.05
CA PHE A 76 -11.95 -8.07 -6.04
C PHE A 76 -12.37 -7.38 -7.32
N ILE A 77 -11.41 -6.88 -8.10
CA ILE A 77 -11.69 -5.97 -9.23
C ILE A 77 -11.10 -6.58 -10.50
N GLU A 78 -11.90 -6.62 -11.55
CA GLU A 78 -11.47 -6.99 -12.88
C GLU A 78 -12.07 -6.04 -13.91
N ASN A 79 -11.23 -5.48 -14.77
CA ASN A 79 -11.65 -4.51 -15.80
C ASN A 79 -12.53 -3.37 -15.26
N ASP A 80 -12.12 -2.79 -14.13
CA ASP A 80 -12.83 -1.71 -13.42
C ASP A 80 -14.19 -2.12 -12.82
N VAL A 81 -14.50 -3.41 -12.79
CA VAL A 81 -15.75 -3.93 -12.23
C VAL A 81 -15.46 -4.76 -10.98
N GLN A 82 -16.16 -4.48 -9.91
CA GLN A 82 -16.11 -5.32 -8.71
C GLN A 82 -16.82 -6.66 -9.00
N LEU A 83 -16.09 -7.78 -8.84
CA LEU A 83 -16.59 -9.12 -9.16
C LEU A 83 -17.82 -9.54 -8.34
N ASN A 84 -17.86 -9.14 -7.08
CA ASN A 84 -19.02 -9.35 -6.22
C ASN A 84 -19.29 -8.08 -5.39
N PRO A 85 -20.25 -7.22 -5.82
CA PRO A 85 -20.58 -5.97 -5.10
C PRO A 85 -21.15 -6.18 -3.68
N GLN A 86 -21.57 -7.39 -3.34
CA GLN A 86 -22.05 -7.73 -2.00
C GLN A 86 -20.93 -8.20 -1.07
N ALA A 87 -19.74 -8.47 -1.61
CA ALA A 87 -18.61 -8.91 -0.83
C ALA A 87 -17.88 -7.75 -0.16
N SER A 88 -17.41 -7.98 1.05
CA SER A 88 -16.58 -7.08 1.82
C SER A 88 -15.18 -7.64 2.01
N LEU A 89 -14.19 -6.74 2.06
CA LEU A 89 -12.81 -7.04 2.41
C LEU A 89 -12.58 -6.66 3.88
N SER A 90 -12.08 -7.60 4.64
CA SER A 90 -11.56 -7.40 6.00
C SER A 90 -10.10 -7.84 6.04
N PHE A 91 -9.36 -7.42 7.06
CA PHE A 91 -7.96 -7.82 7.15
C PHE A 91 -7.49 -7.95 8.60
N VAL A 92 -6.46 -8.78 8.79
CA VAL A 92 -5.70 -8.92 10.04
C VAL A 92 -4.23 -8.77 9.68
N MET A 93 -3.66 -7.62 10.03
CA MET A 93 -2.29 -7.31 9.71
C MET A 93 -1.33 -8.05 10.65
N SER A 94 -0.41 -8.80 10.05
CA SER A 94 0.66 -9.54 10.72
C SER A 94 2.03 -9.27 10.10
N GLY A 95 2.07 -8.44 9.05
CA GLY A 95 3.28 -7.97 8.38
C GLY A 95 4.10 -6.98 9.21
N THR A 96 5.09 -6.37 8.58
CA THR A 96 6.04 -5.48 9.25
C THR A 96 5.59 -4.01 9.23
N GLY A 97 4.99 -3.54 8.13
CA GLY A 97 4.55 -2.14 7.93
C GLY A 97 3.21 -1.87 8.60
N CYS A 98 2.18 -2.55 8.15
CA CYS A 98 0.78 -2.37 8.58
C CYS A 98 0.30 -0.92 8.45
N ASP A 99 0.67 -0.28 7.34
CA ASP A 99 0.48 1.16 7.15
C ASP A 99 -0.98 1.51 6.81
N PHE A 100 -1.66 0.66 6.04
CA PHE A 100 -3.08 0.87 5.75
C PHE A 100 -3.95 0.75 7.01
N GLN A 101 -3.62 -0.18 7.90
CA GLN A 101 -4.29 -0.31 9.20
C GLN A 101 -4.18 0.98 10.03
N ARG A 102 -3.02 1.66 9.99
CA ARG A 102 -2.84 2.97 10.65
C ARG A 102 -3.71 4.06 10.04
N SER A 103 -3.87 4.06 8.72
CA SER A 103 -4.74 5.01 8.01
C SER A 103 -6.20 4.90 8.46
N LEU A 104 -6.64 3.71 8.86
CA LEU A 104 -7.97 3.46 9.41
C LEU A 104 -8.08 3.69 10.93
N GLY A 105 -6.97 4.01 11.61
CA GLY A 105 -6.94 4.18 13.06
C GLY A 105 -7.10 2.87 13.86
N ILE A 106 -6.93 1.72 13.21
CA ILE A 106 -7.04 0.41 13.85
C ILE A 106 -5.76 0.10 14.62
N SER A 107 -5.89 -0.47 15.81
CA SER A 107 -4.74 -0.86 16.66
C SER A 107 -3.78 -1.83 15.95
N GLY A 108 -2.48 -1.62 16.13
CA GLY A 108 -1.42 -2.44 15.51
C GLY A 108 -1.31 -3.89 16.01
N LYS A 109 -2.14 -4.30 16.98
CA LYS A 109 -2.16 -5.68 17.46
C LYS A 109 -3.22 -6.49 16.73
N TRP A 110 -2.87 -7.65 16.19
CA TRP A 110 -3.79 -8.52 15.48
C TRP A 110 -5.01 -8.94 16.33
N GLN A 111 -4.84 -9.10 17.64
CA GLN A 111 -5.93 -9.43 18.56
C GLN A 111 -7.04 -8.40 18.55
N ASN A 112 -6.68 -7.11 18.51
CA ASN A 112 -7.65 -6.02 18.45
C ASN A 112 -8.36 -6.00 17.09
N ALA A 113 -7.63 -6.19 16.00
CA ALA A 113 -8.21 -6.27 14.67
C ALA A 113 -9.24 -7.42 14.57
N VAL A 114 -8.93 -8.60 15.12
CA VAL A 114 -9.87 -9.73 15.15
C VAL A 114 -11.10 -9.43 16.04
N ALA A 115 -10.89 -8.78 17.20
CA ALA A 115 -12.01 -8.42 18.08
C ALA A 115 -12.97 -7.43 17.42
N GLU A 116 -12.44 -6.46 16.68
CA GLU A 116 -13.25 -5.48 15.93
C GLU A 116 -14.08 -6.13 14.81
N LEU A 117 -13.63 -7.24 14.21
CA LEU A 117 -14.37 -7.92 13.12
C LEU A 117 -15.72 -8.48 13.57
N LYS A 118 -15.93 -8.73 14.84
CA LYS A 118 -17.18 -9.27 15.38
C LYS A 118 -18.37 -8.35 15.09
N ASP A 119 -18.18 -7.05 15.32
CA ASP A 119 -19.23 -6.03 15.21
C ASP A 119 -18.88 -5.00 14.11
N ALA A 120 -17.99 -5.38 13.19
CA ALA A 120 -17.49 -4.48 12.16
C ALA A 120 -18.61 -3.98 11.25
N LYS A 121 -18.67 -2.67 11.07
CA LYS A 121 -19.51 -2.04 10.05
C LYS A 121 -18.75 -1.96 8.74
N VAL A 122 -19.41 -2.34 7.65
CA VAL A 122 -18.84 -2.17 6.31
C VAL A 122 -18.81 -0.68 5.98
N ARG A 123 -17.63 -0.20 5.60
CA ARG A 123 -17.38 1.14 5.08
C ARG A 123 -17.00 1.05 3.61
N LYS A 124 -17.51 1.94 2.79
CA LYS A 124 -16.99 2.13 1.43
C LYS A 124 -15.76 3.01 1.51
N ILE A 125 -14.75 2.65 0.75
CA ILE A 125 -13.54 3.45 0.57
C ILE A 125 -13.27 3.60 -0.91
N ASP A 126 -12.52 4.63 -1.27
CA ASP A 126 -11.98 4.80 -2.59
C ASP A 126 -10.84 3.81 -2.84
N VAL A 127 -10.63 3.49 -4.10
CA VAL A 127 -9.55 2.64 -4.56
C VAL A 127 -8.85 3.36 -5.70
N GLY A 128 -7.56 3.60 -5.53
CA GLY A 128 -6.75 4.18 -6.59
C GLY A 128 -6.50 3.16 -7.70
N LYS A 129 -6.44 3.65 -8.94
CA LYS A 129 -6.09 2.86 -10.13
C LYS A 129 -4.83 3.43 -10.76
N VAL A 130 -3.83 2.60 -10.97
CA VAL A 130 -2.65 2.95 -11.75
C VAL A 130 -2.61 2.13 -13.04
N THR A 131 -2.40 2.84 -14.16
CA THR A 131 -2.12 2.24 -15.46
C THR A 131 -0.71 2.63 -15.85
N TYR A 132 0.12 1.64 -16.16
CA TYR A 132 1.52 1.87 -16.48
C TYR A 132 1.98 0.98 -17.63
N THR A 133 3.01 1.44 -18.32
CA THR A 133 3.69 0.64 -19.35
C THR A 133 4.81 -0.15 -18.70
N ALA A 134 4.69 -1.47 -18.69
CA ALA A 134 5.71 -2.36 -18.13
C ALA A 134 6.97 -2.41 -19.02
N ALA A 135 8.06 -3.01 -18.51
CA ALA A 135 9.32 -3.15 -19.25
C ALA A 135 9.17 -3.93 -20.58
N ASP A 136 8.20 -4.84 -20.64
CA ASP A 136 7.82 -5.60 -21.84
C ASP A 136 6.96 -4.80 -22.82
N LYS A 137 6.76 -3.50 -22.57
CA LYS A 137 5.91 -2.57 -23.34
C LYS A 137 4.42 -2.87 -23.29
N THR A 138 3.97 -3.78 -22.47
CA THR A 138 2.54 -4.03 -22.25
C THR A 138 1.97 -2.99 -21.28
N GLN A 139 0.70 -2.63 -21.51
CA GLN A 139 -0.06 -1.83 -20.57
C GLN A 139 -0.55 -2.73 -19.44
N LYS A 140 -0.28 -2.34 -18.20
CA LYS A 140 -0.76 -3.04 -17.00
C LYS A 140 -1.59 -2.10 -16.13
N ILE A 141 -2.54 -2.70 -15.45
CA ILE A 141 -3.41 -2.01 -14.49
C ILE A 141 -3.20 -2.64 -13.12
N ARG A 142 -3.14 -1.80 -12.10
CA ARG A 142 -3.12 -2.21 -10.71
C ARG A 142 -3.98 -1.28 -9.87
N TYR A 143 -4.71 -1.84 -8.92
CA TYR A 143 -5.48 -1.08 -7.95
C TYR A 143 -4.72 -1.00 -6.63
N PHE A 144 -4.90 0.10 -5.90
CA PHE A 144 -4.27 0.29 -4.60
C PHE A 144 -5.24 0.92 -3.60
N ASP A 145 -5.18 0.43 -2.38
CA ASP A 145 -5.95 0.90 -1.24
C ASP A 145 -5.25 2.04 -0.48
N ASN A 146 -3.92 2.04 -0.49
CA ASN A 146 -3.11 2.91 0.33
C ASN A 146 -2.37 3.98 -0.50
N ILE A 147 -1.16 3.70 -0.98
CA ILE A 147 -0.33 4.67 -1.71
C ILE A 147 0.32 4.00 -2.91
N ALA A 148 0.23 4.64 -4.06
CA ALA A 148 1.07 4.37 -5.23
C ALA A 148 2.15 5.43 -5.35
N SER A 149 3.38 5.03 -5.63
CA SER A 149 4.49 5.96 -5.69
C SER A 149 5.52 5.53 -6.73
N PHE A 150 6.29 6.49 -7.24
CA PHE A 150 7.36 6.22 -8.17
C PHE A 150 8.57 7.12 -7.93
N GLY A 151 9.71 6.73 -8.50
CA GLY A 151 10.99 7.37 -8.29
C GLY A 151 11.76 6.76 -7.11
N LEU A 152 12.19 7.57 -6.15
CA LEU A 152 12.98 7.12 -5.00
C LEU A 152 12.31 5.97 -4.22
N SER A 153 11.00 5.97 -4.08
CA SER A 153 10.28 4.92 -3.33
C SER A 153 10.44 3.55 -3.98
N GLY A 154 10.24 3.43 -5.28
CA GLY A 154 10.45 2.16 -5.98
C GLY A 154 11.89 1.67 -5.89
N ALA A 155 12.87 2.57 -5.91
CA ALA A 155 14.28 2.23 -5.70
C ALA A 155 14.55 1.73 -4.27
N VAL A 156 13.86 2.28 -3.26
CA VAL A 156 13.93 1.83 -1.86
C VAL A 156 13.34 0.43 -1.72
N ASP A 157 12.17 0.18 -2.30
CA ASP A 157 11.51 -1.13 -2.25
C ASP A 157 12.36 -2.20 -2.93
N HIS A 158 12.91 -1.89 -4.12
CA HIS A 158 13.84 -2.78 -4.82
C HIS A 158 15.11 -3.10 -3.98
N TYR A 159 15.63 -2.11 -3.25
CA TYR A 159 16.75 -2.34 -2.34
C TYR A 159 16.37 -3.25 -1.16
N ILE A 160 15.19 -3.07 -0.59
CA ILE A 160 14.67 -3.88 0.53
C ILE A 160 14.49 -5.33 0.09
N ASP A 161 13.85 -5.56 -1.05
CA ASP A 161 13.56 -6.89 -1.59
C ASP A 161 14.84 -7.71 -1.86
N ASN A 162 15.92 -7.02 -2.29
CA ASN A 162 17.22 -7.64 -2.54
C ASN A 162 18.15 -7.68 -1.31
N SER A 163 17.71 -7.13 -0.18
CA SER A 163 18.52 -7.02 1.04
C SER A 163 18.25 -8.16 2.03
N ARG A 164 19.32 -8.77 2.54
CA ARG A 164 19.23 -9.72 3.67
C ARG A 164 19.11 -9.04 5.04
N LEU A 165 19.16 -7.70 5.09
CA LEU A 165 19.13 -6.93 6.34
C LEU A 165 17.77 -7.02 7.04
N GLY A 166 16.68 -7.35 6.32
CA GLY A 166 15.35 -7.55 6.90
C GLY A 166 15.28 -8.62 7.98
N ASN A 167 16.26 -9.55 8.02
CA ASN A 167 16.36 -10.57 9.06
C ASN A 167 16.91 -10.02 10.39
N TYR A 168 17.56 -8.86 10.38
CA TYR A 168 18.29 -8.28 11.51
C TYR A 168 17.69 -6.97 12.00
N LEU A 169 17.05 -6.20 11.11
CA LEU A 169 16.47 -4.89 11.40
C LEU A 169 14.94 -5.00 11.39
N GLY A 170 14.27 -4.34 12.32
CA GLY A 170 12.82 -4.17 12.25
C GLY A 170 12.43 -3.35 11.01
N GLY A 171 11.21 -3.55 10.48
CA GLY A 171 10.81 -3.00 9.19
C GLY A 171 10.99 -1.50 9.05
N THR A 172 10.65 -0.72 10.07
CA THR A 172 10.83 0.73 10.07
C THR A 172 12.32 1.13 9.97
N MET A 173 13.21 0.43 10.69
CA MET A 173 14.65 0.70 10.64
C MET A 173 15.26 0.26 9.30
N LEU A 174 14.80 -0.85 8.76
CA LEU A 174 15.21 -1.31 7.42
C LEU A 174 14.80 -0.30 6.36
N PHE A 175 13.55 0.16 6.40
CA PHE A 175 13.05 1.15 5.45
C PHE A 175 13.81 2.48 5.55
N LEU A 176 14.05 2.97 6.76
CA LEU A 176 14.84 4.17 7.00
C LEU A 176 16.27 4.03 6.45
N TRP A 177 16.93 2.91 6.72
CA TRP A 177 18.28 2.64 6.20
C TRP A 177 18.30 2.56 4.67
N ALA A 178 17.34 1.84 4.08
CA ALA A 178 17.19 1.74 2.63
C ALA A 178 16.96 3.11 1.99
N THR A 179 16.10 3.95 2.59
CA THR A 179 15.83 5.31 2.14
C THR A 179 17.10 6.17 2.16
N ILE A 180 17.83 6.17 3.26
CA ILE A 180 19.09 6.93 3.36
C ILE A 180 20.07 6.46 2.28
N LYS A 181 20.25 5.16 2.13
CA LYS A 181 21.20 4.62 1.14
C LYS A 181 20.79 4.94 -0.29
N THR A 182 19.50 4.83 -0.60
CA THR A 182 18.99 5.01 -1.97
C THR A 182 18.91 6.47 -2.37
N VAL A 183 18.65 7.40 -1.43
CA VAL A 183 18.67 8.84 -1.67
C VAL A 183 20.01 9.31 -2.26
N PHE A 184 21.13 8.70 -1.86
CA PHE A 184 22.45 9.05 -2.40
C PHE A 184 22.66 8.61 -3.85
N SER A 185 22.05 7.51 -4.26
CA SER A 185 22.27 6.88 -5.57
C SER A 185 21.17 7.17 -6.58
N HIS A 186 20.02 7.70 -6.14
CA HIS A 186 18.88 7.95 -7.02
C HIS A 186 18.82 9.44 -7.40
N PRO A 187 19.05 9.80 -8.67
CA PRO A 187 19.00 11.19 -9.13
C PRO A 187 17.56 11.70 -9.17
N ASN A 188 17.42 13.03 -9.26
CA ASN A 188 16.13 13.62 -9.62
C ASN A 188 15.79 13.24 -11.05
N GLN A 189 14.51 13.01 -11.31
CA GLN A 189 13.97 12.67 -12.63
C GLN A 189 13.12 13.82 -13.16
N ALA A 190 13.35 14.20 -14.41
CA ALA A 190 12.48 15.13 -15.11
C ALA A 190 11.23 14.37 -15.58
N ILE A 191 10.07 14.81 -15.13
CA ILE A 191 8.80 14.28 -15.57
C ILE A 191 7.94 15.37 -16.19
N ARG A 192 7.24 15.01 -17.25
CA ARG A 192 6.12 15.78 -17.77
C ARG A 192 4.86 15.22 -17.15
N TYR A 193 4.05 16.06 -16.57
CA TYR A 193 2.84 15.62 -15.85
C TYR A 193 1.63 16.48 -16.18
N ARG A 194 0.47 15.93 -15.90
CA ARG A 194 -0.82 16.62 -15.98
C ARG A 194 -1.67 16.20 -14.79
N ILE A 195 -2.30 17.18 -14.16
CA ILE A 195 -3.26 17.00 -13.08
C ILE A 195 -4.65 17.26 -13.65
N ASP A 196 -5.54 16.31 -13.48
CA ASP A 196 -6.92 16.34 -13.98
C ASP A 196 -6.98 16.74 -15.47
N ASP A 197 -7.77 17.76 -15.81
CA ASP A 197 -7.85 18.32 -17.17
C ASP A 197 -6.98 19.58 -17.34
N GLY A 198 -6.05 19.82 -16.43
CA GLY A 198 -5.14 20.96 -16.46
C GLY A 198 -4.08 20.89 -17.57
N PRO A 199 -3.23 21.91 -17.67
CA PRO A 199 -2.14 21.95 -18.63
C PRO A 199 -1.09 20.88 -18.36
N GLN A 200 -0.29 20.56 -19.35
CA GLN A 200 0.92 19.77 -19.18
C GLN A 200 2.02 20.66 -18.62
N GLU A 201 2.65 20.18 -17.54
CA GLU A 201 3.73 20.85 -16.85
C GLU A 201 4.96 19.94 -16.76
N GLU A 202 6.11 20.51 -16.42
CA GLU A 202 7.35 19.78 -16.18
C GLU A 202 7.87 20.04 -14.78
N ILE A 203 8.38 19.01 -14.13
CA ILE A 203 9.01 19.12 -12.82
C ILE A 203 10.21 18.20 -12.72
N LEU A 204 11.24 18.68 -12.04
CA LEU A 204 12.32 17.84 -11.58
C LEU A 204 11.97 17.31 -10.19
N THR A 205 11.67 16.02 -10.12
CA THR A 205 11.21 15.38 -8.88
C THR A 205 12.09 14.19 -8.51
N ARG A 206 12.23 13.94 -7.24
CA ARG A 206 12.91 12.76 -6.71
C ARG A 206 11.93 11.65 -6.34
N LEU A 207 10.76 12.03 -5.90
CA LEU A 207 9.69 11.13 -5.45
C LEU A 207 8.35 11.76 -5.80
N SER A 208 7.46 10.95 -6.35
CA SER A 208 6.05 11.31 -6.48
C SER A 208 5.20 10.20 -5.88
N LEU A 209 4.20 10.57 -5.12
CA LEU A 209 3.22 9.64 -4.56
C LEU A 209 1.79 10.15 -4.75
N LEU A 210 0.88 9.21 -4.91
CA LEU A 210 -0.56 9.43 -4.92
C LEU A 210 -1.12 8.59 -3.77
N ALA A 211 -1.71 9.27 -2.81
CA ALA A 211 -2.15 8.67 -1.57
C ALA A 211 -3.67 8.66 -1.48
N ASN A 212 -4.23 7.49 -1.22
CA ASN A 212 -5.56 7.27 -0.71
C ASN A 212 -5.51 7.12 0.82
N GLY A 213 -4.52 6.39 1.33
CA GLY A 213 -4.23 6.30 2.76
C GLY A 213 -3.14 7.27 3.20
N ARG A 214 -2.95 7.37 4.51
CA ARG A 214 -2.10 8.40 5.14
C ARG A 214 -0.66 7.99 5.38
N PHE A 215 -0.41 6.68 5.54
CA PHE A 215 0.87 6.16 6.00
C PHE A 215 1.50 5.22 4.96
N PHE A 216 2.82 5.27 4.84
CA PHE A 216 3.58 4.29 4.07
C PHE A 216 4.99 4.11 4.64
N GLY A 217 5.71 3.10 4.16
CA GLY A 217 7.12 2.92 4.46
C GLY A 217 7.44 2.71 5.95
N GLY A 218 6.53 2.07 6.70
CA GLY A 218 6.74 1.80 8.12
C GLY A 218 6.45 2.99 9.02
N ALA A 219 5.25 3.55 8.91
CA ALA A 219 4.71 4.63 9.72
C ALA A 219 5.12 6.07 9.34
N MET A 220 5.68 6.31 8.16
CA MET A 220 5.78 7.68 7.66
C MET A 220 4.37 8.23 7.38
N TYR A 221 4.04 9.36 7.97
CA TYR A 221 2.76 10.05 7.83
C TYR A 221 2.81 10.95 6.58
N ALA A 222 2.82 10.33 5.41
CA ALA A 222 3.12 10.99 4.14
C ALA A 222 2.00 11.88 3.61
N ALA A 223 0.75 11.49 3.82
CA ALA A 223 -0.42 12.24 3.37
C ALA A 223 -1.37 12.50 4.55
N PRO A 224 -1.06 13.47 5.42
CA PRO A 224 -1.84 13.74 6.62
C PRO A 224 -3.30 14.13 6.33
N GLU A 225 -3.56 14.71 5.16
CA GLU A 225 -4.85 15.22 4.74
C GLU A 225 -5.67 14.22 3.92
N ALA A 226 -5.10 13.01 3.66
CA ALA A 226 -5.79 12.00 2.86
C ALA A 226 -7.05 11.49 3.56
N GLU A 227 -8.11 11.39 2.78
CA GLU A 227 -9.40 10.84 3.19
C GLU A 227 -9.75 9.66 2.29
N LEU A 228 -10.18 8.55 2.89
CA LEU A 228 -10.40 7.29 2.19
C LEU A 228 -11.69 7.24 1.35
N ASP A 229 -12.54 8.28 1.39
CA ASP A 229 -13.89 8.27 0.80
C ASP A 229 -14.33 9.64 0.25
N ASP A 230 -13.37 10.51 -0.12
CA ASP A 230 -13.65 11.84 -0.71
C ASP A 230 -13.61 11.86 -2.25
N GLY A 231 -13.30 10.73 -2.89
CA GLY A 231 -13.17 10.60 -4.34
C GLY A 231 -11.92 11.25 -4.92
N LEU A 232 -10.92 11.53 -4.08
CA LEU A 232 -9.68 12.20 -4.44
C LEU A 232 -8.45 11.38 -4.02
N LEU A 233 -7.31 11.73 -4.57
CA LEU A 233 -6.00 11.25 -4.14
C LEU A 233 -5.16 12.46 -3.74
N ASP A 234 -4.36 12.32 -2.70
CA ASP A 234 -3.38 13.32 -2.32
C ASP A 234 -2.10 13.11 -3.13
N LEU A 235 -1.84 14.02 -4.08
CA LEU A 235 -0.58 14.05 -4.84
C LEU A 235 0.45 14.79 -4.03
N LEU A 236 1.60 14.14 -3.81
CA LEU A 236 2.79 14.75 -3.22
C LEU A 236 3.98 14.52 -4.14
N MET A 237 4.66 15.59 -4.53
CA MET A 237 5.90 15.52 -5.30
C MET A 237 7.03 16.21 -4.53
N LEU A 238 8.11 15.47 -4.28
CA LEU A 238 9.33 15.99 -3.69
C LEU A 238 10.22 16.55 -4.80
N LYS A 239 10.34 17.86 -4.85
CA LYS A 239 11.24 18.57 -5.75
C LYS A 239 12.71 18.32 -5.37
N GLU A 240 13.60 18.94 -6.13
CA GLU A 240 15.02 18.88 -5.82
C GLU A 240 15.31 19.36 -4.41
N ILE A 241 16.02 18.54 -3.65
CA ILE A 241 16.43 18.84 -2.28
C ILE A 241 17.84 18.31 -2.05
N SER A 242 18.68 19.09 -1.36
CA SER A 242 19.99 18.61 -0.94
C SER A 242 19.84 17.52 0.12
N LEU A 243 20.77 16.57 0.12
CA LEU A 243 20.74 15.47 1.08
C LEU A 243 20.72 15.96 2.54
N ALA A 244 21.54 16.93 2.88
CA ALA A 244 21.58 17.48 4.23
C ALA A 244 20.22 18.03 4.65
N LYS A 245 19.54 18.74 3.75
CA LYS A 245 18.19 19.27 3.98
C LYS A 245 17.14 18.16 4.06
N PHE A 246 17.25 17.14 3.18
CA PHE A 246 16.37 15.96 3.25
C PHE A 246 16.47 15.25 4.60
N LEU A 247 17.69 14.95 5.06
CA LEU A 247 17.91 14.29 6.36
C LEU A 247 17.44 15.16 7.53
N TRP A 248 17.63 16.48 7.45
CA TRP A 248 17.15 17.42 8.46
C TRP A 248 15.63 17.44 8.57
N HIS A 249 14.93 17.32 7.44
CA HIS A 249 13.47 17.33 7.38
C HIS A 249 12.82 15.95 7.54
N LEU A 250 13.61 14.86 7.50
CA LEU A 250 13.09 13.51 7.62
C LEU A 250 12.16 13.28 8.85
N PRO A 251 12.45 13.85 10.05
CA PRO A 251 11.50 13.73 11.18
C PRO A 251 10.15 14.39 10.96
N LYS A 252 10.04 15.35 10.03
CA LYS A 252 8.78 16.05 9.74
C LYS A 252 7.77 15.12 9.05
N ILE A 253 8.24 14.16 8.22
CA ILE A 253 7.34 13.22 7.55
C ILE A 253 6.66 12.27 8.56
N TYR A 254 7.35 11.90 9.64
CA TYR A 254 6.74 11.10 10.70
C TYR A 254 5.73 11.89 11.55
N LYS A 255 5.81 13.21 11.55
CA LYS A 255 4.89 14.11 12.26
C LYS A 255 3.79 14.68 11.37
N GLY A 256 3.84 14.44 10.05
CA GLY A 256 2.91 15.01 9.08
C GLY A 256 3.05 16.51 8.85
N THR A 257 4.19 17.13 9.23
CA THR A 257 4.44 18.58 9.10
C THR A 257 5.35 18.96 7.92
N HIS A 258 5.58 18.01 7.03
CA HIS A 258 6.45 18.19 5.86
C HIS A 258 5.74 18.89 4.69
N LEU A 259 4.40 18.93 4.66
CA LEU A 259 3.65 19.57 3.58
C LEU A 259 3.91 21.08 3.46
N GLU A 260 4.35 21.72 4.54
CA GLU A 260 4.69 23.15 4.57
C GLU A 260 6.08 23.46 3.94
N LEU A 261 6.85 22.44 3.57
CA LEU A 261 8.18 22.65 3.00
C LEU A 261 8.08 23.13 1.55
N PRO A 262 8.87 24.12 1.14
CA PRO A 262 8.83 24.66 -0.23
C PRO A 262 9.26 23.66 -1.30
N GLU A 263 9.97 22.58 -0.91
CA GLU A 263 10.34 21.48 -1.79
C GLU A 263 9.22 20.47 -2.01
N ILE A 264 8.14 20.56 -1.25
CA ILE A 264 6.97 19.71 -1.42
C ILE A 264 5.94 20.44 -2.28
N HIS A 265 5.53 19.80 -3.35
CA HIS A 265 4.30 20.16 -4.06
C HIS A 265 3.20 19.21 -3.59
N PHE A 266 2.12 19.76 -3.06
CA PHE A 266 0.99 19.01 -2.55
C PHE A 266 -0.31 19.53 -3.16
N GLN A 267 -1.16 18.61 -3.63
CA GLN A 267 -2.48 18.93 -4.19
C GLN A 267 -3.39 17.70 -4.15
N LYS A 268 -4.70 17.88 -3.87
CA LYS A 268 -5.72 16.86 -4.08
C LYS A 268 -6.07 16.76 -5.57
N VAL A 269 -6.16 15.53 -6.10
CA VAL A 269 -6.35 15.26 -7.52
C VAL A 269 -7.32 14.10 -7.75
N ARG A 270 -8.01 14.09 -8.89
CA ARG A 270 -8.78 12.92 -9.35
C ARG A 270 -7.99 12.05 -10.29
N LYS A 271 -7.11 12.67 -11.07
CA LYS A 271 -6.30 12.00 -12.08
C LYS A 271 -4.93 12.64 -12.16
N PHE A 272 -3.93 11.80 -12.21
CA PHE A 272 -2.56 12.22 -12.44
C PHE A 272 -1.97 11.42 -13.59
N THR A 273 -1.34 12.08 -14.53
CA THR A 273 -0.63 11.45 -15.64
C THR A 273 0.81 11.95 -15.61
N ALA A 274 1.76 11.04 -15.71
CA ALA A 274 3.17 11.38 -15.76
C ALA A 274 3.88 10.59 -16.87
N GLU A 275 4.81 11.25 -17.52
CA GLU A 275 5.69 10.68 -18.54
C GLU A 275 7.14 11.03 -18.19
N SER A 276 8.02 10.06 -18.28
CA SER A 276 9.46 10.23 -18.14
C SER A 276 10.17 9.69 -19.37
N SER A 277 11.26 10.34 -19.76
CA SER A 277 12.18 9.80 -20.78
C SER A 277 13.03 8.65 -20.26
N GLU A 278 13.14 8.52 -18.95
CA GLU A 278 13.90 7.46 -18.27
C GLU A 278 12.96 6.40 -17.71
N GLN A 279 13.49 5.20 -17.50
CA GLN A 279 12.73 4.16 -16.83
C GLN A 279 12.45 4.57 -15.37
N VAL A 280 11.18 4.56 -15.00
CA VAL A 280 10.71 4.86 -13.65
C VAL A 280 10.36 3.56 -12.95
N ILE A 281 10.80 3.41 -11.71
CA ILE A 281 10.40 2.28 -10.85
C ILE A 281 9.12 2.70 -10.11
N LEU A 282 8.08 1.91 -10.33
CA LEU A 282 6.76 2.08 -9.71
C LEU A 282 6.60 1.11 -8.55
#